data_436cafff87984a03f093e91d0baf7fae
#
_entry.id   436cafff87984a03f093e91d0baf7fae
#
_cell.length_a   1.000
_cell.length_b   1.000
_cell.length_c   1.000
_cell.angle_alpha   90.00
_cell.angle_beta   90.00
_cell.angle_gamma   90.00
#
_symmetry.space_group_name_H-M   'P 1'
#
loop_
_entity.id
_entity.type
_entity.pdbx_description
1 polymer ?
#
loop_
_entity_poly.entity_id
_entity_poly.type
_entity_poly.pdbx_seq_one_letter_code
_entity_poly.pdbx_strand_id
1 'polypeptide(L)'
;MVNISSPLRFKWVAVILCTCSISSAGPVQIPNLQVPASAAVHQQAVKDIFLQSYSAYSEFAFGHDSLLPVSRSFVDDRNGWGATIVDAMGTMLLMDFTDLFNQALDFVTKIDFRQSNTPSSVSLFETTIRYVGGMISAYELSGKQHQILVDQAKQLVDKMVFAWAKPNQTIPFGEIFFANNSPIAAVNNVAEAGTLDVEWSRVTLYTGNQLYTKLSEGSVRTIAKLPSPFPGLPPQLVDPTDNMFVDAFLTWGGGTDSYLEYLIKYARITNTDDNLFADTWHAAVDSSIVELLRTSTIGGHTYLADWNAGEILLEGSHLACFHGGNWIFGGKLLNNQTIVDIGLKLVEACWNTYASTETGIGPEAFSFIAPNGNFSQPDAQQLAFNREHGFWITTSDYIQRPEVLESNFYAWRATGDTKYLDRAASAITSFQKFLIAKETNGFAGLNDVNNFTAGLEDDTESFWFAEVLKYLYLTFDDPENISLDNFVFNTEGQVFEAPPAKAVYGSSTPTAAAGQFQSKTSDGLALPEISPDPLVSIKPGPLDGQ
;
A
#
# COMPACT_ATOMS: atom_id res chain seq x y z
N MET A 1 65.13 -63.60 -10.94
CA MET A 1 64.32 -63.15 -12.07
C MET A 1 62.83 -63.33 -11.72
N VAL A 2 62.15 -62.32 -11.29
CA VAL A 2 60.72 -62.15 -11.47
C VAL A 2 60.42 -60.69 -11.16
N ASN A 3 60.07 -59.94 -12.18
CA ASN A 3 59.55 -58.58 -12.10
C ASN A 3 58.09 -58.63 -11.72
N ILE A 4 57.67 -57.87 -10.69
CA ILE A 4 56.25 -57.57 -10.43
C ILE A 4 56.11 -56.07 -10.36
N SER A 5 55.59 -55.49 -11.43
CA SER A 5 55.09 -54.09 -11.50
C SER A 5 53.65 -54.03 -10.96
N SER A 6 53.43 -53.25 -9.92
CA SER A 6 52.09 -52.91 -9.45
C SER A 6 51.64 -51.60 -10.07
N PRO A 7 50.37 -51.46 -10.51
CA PRO A 7 49.87 -50.22 -11.11
C PRO A 7 49.41 -49.25 -10.01
N LEU A 8 49.88 -47.99 -10.10
CA LEU A 8 49.34 -46.82 -9.34
C LEU A 8 47.92 -46.58 -9.76
N ARG A 9 46.99 -46.67 -8.79
CA ARG A 9 45.61 -46.20 -8.93
C ARG A 9 45.55 -44.70 -8.61
N PHE A 10 45.35 -43.86 -9.62
CA PHE A 10 44.94 -42.48 -9.45
C PHE A 10 43.48 -42.44 -8.95
N LYS A 11 43.26 -41.94 -7.75
CA LYS A 11 41.92 -41.55 -7.27
C LYS A 11 41.62 -40.17 -7.81
N TRP A 12 40.67 -40.08 -8.72
CA TRP A 12 40.05 -38.82 -9.10
C TRP A 12 39.15 -38.37 -7.95
N VAL A 13 39.51 -37.27 -7.30
CA VAL A 13 38.61 -36.54 -6.38
C VAL A 13 37.79 -35.61 -7.26
N ALA A 14 36.53 -35.96 -7.48
CA ALA A 14 35.55 -35.04 -8.10
C ALA A 14 35.26 -33.94 -7.10
N VAL A 15 35.79 -32.75 -7.31
CA VAL A 15 35.38 -31.54 -6.64
C VAL A 15 34.05 -31.12 -7.27
N ILE A 16 32.93 -31.39 -6.59
CA ILE A 16 31.62 -30.84 -6.93
C ILE A 16 31.68 -29.36 -6.54
N LEU A 17 31.95 -28.49 -7.50
CA LEU A 17 31.70 -27.06 -7.38
C LEU A 17 30.20 -26.89 -7.38
N CYS A 18 29.61 -26.71 -6.19
CA CYS A 18 28.28 -26.19 -6.04
C CYS A 18 28.33 -24.72 -6.49
N THR A 19 28.04 -24.46 -7.74
CA THR A 19 27.77 -23.09 -8.21
C THR A 19 26.42 -22.70 -7.62
N CYS A 20 26.43 -21.95 -6.53
CA CYS A 20 25.26 -21.13 -6.17
C CYS A 20 25.04 -20.19 -7.35
N SER A 21 24.06 -20.47 -8.16
CA SER A 21 23.57 -19.55 -9.17
C SER A 21 22.96 -18.37 -8.37
N ILE A 22 23.66 -17.24 -8.34
CA ILE A 22 23.05 -15.98 -7.90
C ILE A 22 21.96 -15.70 -8.93
N SER A 23 20.71 -15.82 -8.52
CA SER A 23 19.57 -15.53 -9.37
C SER A 23 19.54 -14.03 -9.61
N SER A 24 19.66 -13.61 -10.87
CA SER A 24 19.54 -12.20 -11.25
C SER A 24 18.10 -11.74 -11.05
N ALA A 25 17.89 -10.49 -10.59
CA ALA A 25 16.57 -9.86 -10.57
C ALA A 25 15.90 -9.98 -11.95
N GLY A 26 14.66 -10.44 -11.96
CA GLY A 26 13.85 -10.53 -13.17
C GLY A 26 13.09 -9.21 -13.44
N PRO A 27 12.63 -9.00 -14.67
CA PRO A 27 11.71 -7.90 -14.94
C PRO A 27 10.40 -8.13 -14.16
N VAL A 28 9.85 -7.06 -13.59
CA VAL A 28 8.56 -7.11 -12.91
C VAL A 28 7.43 -7.30 -13.93
N GLN A 29 7.47 -6.51 -14.99
CA GLN A 29 6.52 -6.57 -16.09
C GLN A 29 6.98 -7.58 -17.13
N ILE A 30 6.04 -8.35 -17.72
CA ILE A 30 6.41 -9.23 -18.83
C ILE A 30 6.84 -8.40 -20.06
N PRO A 31 7.92 -8.79 -20.73
CA PRO A 31 8.40 -8.07 -21.90
C PRO A 31 7.38 -8.06 -23.05
N ASN A 32 7.29 -6.93 -23.75
CA ASN A 32 6.42 -6.75 -24.92
C ASN A 32 4.92 -6.97 -24.63
N LEU A 33 4.48 -6.69 -23.41
CA LEU A 33 3.07 -6.74 -23.04
C LEU A 33 2.27 -5.78 -23.93
N GLN A 34 1.18 -6.26 -24.48
CA GLN A 34 0.30 -5.48 -25.35
C GLN A 34 -1.14 -5.49 -24.81
N VAL A 35 -1.78 -4.34 -24.81
CA VAL A 35 -3.21 -4.25 -24.53
C VAL A 35 -4.02 -4.59 -25.79
N PRO A 36 -5.15 -5.29 -25.67
CA PRO A 36 -6.03 -5.55 -26.81
C PRO A 36 -6.69 -4.23 -27.31
N ALA A 37 -7.13 -4.20 -28.56
CA ALA A 37 -7.79 -3.02 -29.14
C ALA A 37 -9.06 -2.58 -28.37
N SER A 38 -9.72 -3.50 -27.66
CA SER A 38 -10.85 -3.21 -26.77
C SER A 38 -10.48 -2.37 -25.54
N ALA A 39 -9.19 -2.28 -25.17
CA ALA A 39 -8.75 -1.50 -24.02
C ALA A 39 -9.09 -0.01 -24.15
N ALA A 40 -9.02 0.54 -25.35
CA ALA A 40 -9.24 1.98 -25.61
C ALA A 40 -10.62 2.48 -25.13
N VAL A 41 -11.69 1.66 -25.23
CA VAL A 41 -13.01 2.05 -24.76
C VAL A 41 -13.08 2.14 -23.24
N HIS A 42 -12.39 1.25 -22.52
CA HIS A 42 -12.33 1.26 -21.06
C HIS A 42 -11.42 2.38 -20.56
N GLN A 43 -10.29 2.60 -21.23
CA GLN A 43 -9.41 3.73 -20.94
C GLN A 43 -10.16 5.06 -21.05
N GLN A 44 -10.95 5.24 -22.12
CA GLN A 44 -11.78 6.45 -22.29
C GLN A 44 -12.85 6.55 -21.18
N ALA A 45 -13.50 5.44 -20.80
CA ALA A 45 -14.48 5.45 -19.71
C ALA A 45 -13.87 5.91 -18.37
N VAL A 46 -12.62 5.53 -18.07
CA VAL A 46 -11.92 6.03 -16.88
C VAL A 46 -11.64 7.53 -16.97
N LYS A 47 -11.21 8.03 -18.15
CA LYS A 47 -11.04 9.48 -18.39
C LYS A 47 -12.35 10.24 -18.19
N ASP A 48 -13.47 9.69 -18.65
CA ASP A 48 -14.80 10.30 -18.49
C ASP A 48 -15.22 10.34 -17.01
N ILE A 49 -14.96 9.28 -16.24
CA ILE A 49 -15.21 9.24 -14.78
C ILE A 49 -14.34 10.28 -14.08
N PHE A 50 -13.05 10.39 -14.43
CA PHE A 50 -12.16 11.40 -13.86
C PHE A 50 -12.70 12.81 -14.10
N LEU A 51 -13.04 13.14 -15.33
CA LEU A 51 -13.58 14.47 -15.69
C LEU A 51 -14.89 14.78 -14.97
N GLN A 52 -15.79 13.80 -14.88
CA GLN A 52 -17.07 13.93 -14.18
C GLN A 52 -16.84 14.18 -12.69
N SER A 53 -15.98 13.38 -12.03
CA SER A 53 -15.65 13.51 -10.61
C SER A 53 -14.96 14.85 -10.33
N TYR A 54 -13.96 15.21 -11.13
CA TYR A 54 -13.19 16.44 -10.91
C TYR A 54 -14.00 17.70 -11.24
N SER A 55 -14.97 17.62 -12.17
CA SER A 55 -15.90 18.73 -12.43
C SER A 55 -16.78 18.99 -11.21
N ALA A 56 -17.29 17.95 -10.56
CA ALA A 56 -18.08 18.10 -9.33
C ALA A 56 -17.22 18.68 -8.20
N TYR A 57 -16.00 18.17 -8.00
CA TYR A 57 -15.06 18.75 -7.05
C TYR A 57 -14.79 20.23 -7.35
N SER A 58 -14.53 20.57 -8.61
CA SER A 58 -14.22 21.94 -9.01
C SER A 58 -15.39 22.92 -8.79
N GLU A 59 -16.63 22.45 -8.91
CA GLU A 59 -17.84 23.27 -8.71
C GLU A 59 -18.14 23.52 -7.23
N PHE A 60 -17.97 22.49 -6.37
CA PHE A 60 -18.48 22.52 -4.99
C PHE A 60 -17.39 22.57 -3.92
N ALA A 61 -16.14 22.17 -4.22
CA ALA A 61 -15.09 21.99 -3.23
C ALA A 61 -13.69 22.48 -3.68
N PHE A 62 -13.57 23.20 -4.80
CA PHE A 62 -12.25 23.59 -5.31
C PHE A 62 -11.44 24.38 -4.28
N GLY A 63 -10.25 23.87 -3.96
CA GLY A 63 -9.34 24.46 -2.98
C GLY A 63 -9.49 23.90 -1.55
N HIS A 64 -10.51 23.08 -1.31
CA HIS A 64 -10.69 22.30 -0.08
C HIS A 64 -10.16 20.86 -0.26
N ASP A 65 -10.02 20.12 0.84
CA ASP A 65 -9.39 18.81 0.79
C ASP A 65 -10.26 17.76 0.10
N SER A 66 -11.54 17.63 0.48
CA SER A 66 -12.45 16.63 -0.09
C SER A 66 -13.82 17.22 -0.43
N LEU A 67 -14.45 16.65 -1.46
CA LEU A 67 -15.84 16.95 -1.82
C LEU A 67 -16.78 16.09 -0.99
N LEU A 68 -17.84 16.70 -0.43
CA LEU A 68 -19.00 16.01 0.12
C LEU A 68 -20.11 15.97 -0.96
N PRO A 69 -20.15 14.91 -1.79
CA PRO A 69 -20.91 14.94 -3.05
C PRO A 69 -22.43 14.84 -2.86
N VAL A 70 -22.91 14.28 -1.73
CA VAL A 70 -24.34 14.16 -1.43
C VAL A 70 -24.88 15.46 -0.86
N SER A 71 -24.16 16.12 0.04
CA SER A 71 -24.57 17.39 0.66
C SER A 71 -24.20 18.63 -0.16
N ARG A 72 -23.42 18.50 -1.24
CA ARG A 72 -22.88 19.62 -2.04
C ARG A 72 -22.02 20.56 -1.21
N SER A 73 -21.15 20.00 -0.41
CA SER A 73 -20.29 20.70 0.52
C SER A 73 -18.85 20.20 0.41
N PHE A 74 -18.01 20.53 1.37
CA PHE A 74 -16.63 20.13 1.45
C PHE A 74 -16.20 19.85 2.89
N VAL A 75 -15.08 19.18 3.06
CA VAL A 75 -14.38 19.02 4.33
C VAL A 75 -12.89 19.31 4.15
N ASP A 76 -12.26 19.86 5.21
CA ASP A 76 -10.82 20.13 5.28
C ASP A 76 -10.18 19.25 6.36
N ASP A 77 -10.13 17.98 6.11
CA ASP A 77 -9.65 16.94 7.02
C ASP A 77 -8.14 16.61 6.81
N ARG A 78 -7.55 17.19 5.79
CA ARG A 78 -6.10 17.13 5.47
C ARG A 78 -5.47 18.53 5.49
N ASN A 79 -5.82 19.33 6.52
CA ASN A 79 -5.29 20.66 6.82
C ASN A 79 -5.73 21.79 5.87
N GLY A 80 -6.69 21.57 4.98
CA GLY A 80 -7.26 22.59 4.10
C GLY A 80 -6.30 23.09 3.03
N TRP A 81 -5.44 22.23 2.52
CA TRP A 81 -4.48 22.55 1.47
C TRP A 81 -4.90 22.08 0.09
N GLY A 82 -6.13 21.55 -0.04
CA GLY A 82 -6.64 21.04 -1.30
C GLY A 82 -6.07 19.68 -1.66
N ALA A 83 -6.19 18.70 -0.78
CA ALA A 83 -5.63 17.35 -0.93
C ALA A 83 -6.02 16.72 -2.28
N THR A 84 -7.29 16.79 -2.68
CA THR A 84 -7.76 16.28 -3.98
C THR A 84 -7.02 16.89 -5.17
N ILE A 85 -6.66 18.19 -5.11
CA ILE A 85 -5.93 18.84 -6.22
C ILE A 85 -4.54 18.25 -6.36
N VAL A 86 -3.81 18.12 -5.24
CA VAL A 86 -2.43 17.63 -5.25
C VAL A 86 -2.36 16.15 -5.63
N ASP A 87 -3.23 15.34 -5.07
CA ASP A 87 -3.33 13.90 -5.34
C ASP A 87 -3.69 13.61 -6.81
N ALA A 88 -4.52 14.45 -7.42
CA ALA A 88 -4.92 14.30 -8.81
C ALA A 88 -3.85 14.69 -9.83
N MET A 89 -2.82 15.48 -9.46
CA MET A 89 -1.86 16.07 -10.41
C MET A 89 -1.16 15.03 -11.29
N GLY A 90 -0.67 13.94 -10.69
CA GLY A 90 -0.01 12.87 -11.42
C GLY A 90 -0.95 12.19 -12.42
N THR A 91 -2.18 11.93 -12.02
CA THR A 91 -3.22 11.31 -12.87
C THR A 91 -3.64 12.24 -14.01
N MET A 92 -3.72 13.55 -13.77
CA MET A 92 -3.99 14.54 -14.83
C MET A 92 -2.91 14.49 -15.93
N LEU A 93 -1.64 14.39 -15.55
CA LEU A 93 -0.53 14.27 -16.50
C LEU A 93 -0.60 12.97 -17.29
N LEU A 94 -0.86 11.85 -16.64
CA LEU A 94 -0.98 10.54 -17.28
C LEU A 94 -2.16 10.46 -18.27
N MET A 95 -3.24 11.17 -17.98
CA MET A 95 -4.44 11.22 -18.82
C MET A 95 -4.43 12.35 -19.86
N ASP A 96 -3.33 13.11 -19.98
CA ASP A 96 -3.18 14.27 -20.88
C ASP A 96 -4.16 15.43 -20.58
N PHE A 97 -4.59 15.60 -19.32
CA PHE A 97 -5.44 16.72 -18.89
C PHE A 97 -4.60 17.97 -18.55
N THR A 98 -3.87 18.46 -19.54
CA THR A 98 -2.88 19.56 -19.39
C THR A 98 -3.49 20.82 -18.79
N ASP A 99 -4.71 21.20 -19.16
CA ASP A 99 -5.37 22.40 -18.64
C ASP A 99 -5.71 22.26 -17.14
N LEU A 100 -6.17 21.08 -16.71
CA LEU A 100 -6.43 20.79 -15.30
C LEU A 100 -5.13 20.76 -14.50
N PHE A 101 -4.09 20.14 -15.04
CA PHE A 101 -2.76 20.15 -14.40
C PHE A 101 -2.23 21.58 -14.23
N ASN A 102 -2.34 22.44 -15.23
CA ASN A 102 -1.90 23.84 -15.15
C ASN A 102 -2.70 24.62 -14.07
N GLN A 103 -4.01 24.35 -13.95
CA GLN A 103 -4.84 24.94 -12.90
C GLN A 103 -4.40 24.48 -11.51
N ALA A 104 -4.13 23.18 -11.35
CA ALA A 104 -3.62 22.58 -10.11
C ALA A 104 -2.24 23.16 -9.74
N LEU A 105 -1.34 23.28 -10.69
CA LEU A 105 -0.01 23.87 -10.51
C LEU A 105 -0.12 25.33 -10.04
N ASP A 106 -0.97 26.15 -10.69
CA ASP A 106 -1.19 27.55 -10.30
C ASP A 106 -1.77 27.65 -8.88
N PHE A 107 -2.65 26.72 -8.49
CA PHE A 107 -3.19 26.63 -7.12
C PHE A 107 -2.08 26.30 -6.12
N VAL A 108 -1.32 25.21 -6.32
CA VAL A 108 -0.27 24.74 -5.42
C VAL A 108 0.82 25.80 -5.20
N THR A 109 1.17 26.59 -6.22
CA THR A 109 2.17 27.66 -6.07
C THR A 109 1.77 28.75 -5.08
N LYS A 110 0.50 28.87 -4.71
CA LYS A 110 -0.05 29.91 -3.83
C LYS A 110 -0.21 29.46 -2.40
N ILE A 111 -0.08 28.16 -2.12
CA ILE A 111 -0.25 27.61 -0.78
C ILE A 111 1.00 27.89 0.08
N ASP A 112 0.79 28.35 1.31
CA ASP A 112 1.83 28.37 2.33
C ASP A 112 1.79 27.10 3.18
N PHE A 113 2.53 26.10 2.78
CA PHE A 113 2.62 24.83 3.50
C PHE A 113 3.37 24.90 4.85
N ARG A 114 3.82 26.06 5.29
CA ARG A 114 4.46 26.23 6.60
C ARG A 114 3.46 26.32 7.75
N GLN A 115 2.18 26.42 7.45
CA GLN A 115 1.08 26.50 8.43
C GLN A 115 -0.14 25.72 7.94
N SER A 116 -0.84 25.07 8.85
CA SER A 116 -2.14 24.48 8.54
C SER A 116 -3.20 25.57 8.33
N ASN A 117 -4.10 25.38 7.37
CA ASN A 117 -5.27 26.24 7.18
C ASN A 117 -6.41 25.89 8.16
N THR A 118 -6.27 24.80 8.92
CA THR A 118 -7.19 24.36 9.98
C THR A 118 -6.50 24.43 11.34
N PRO A 119 -7.23 24.41 12.46
CA PRO A 119 -6.64 24.35 13.80
C PRO A 119 -6.08 22.98 14.16
N SER A 120 -6.28 21.98 13.33
CA SER A 120 -5.86 20.59 13.56
C SER A 120 -4.34 20.43 13.49
N SER A 121 -3.82 19.40 14.13
CA SER A 121 -2.47 18.90 13.90
C SER A 121 -2.31 18.43 12.46
N VAL A 122 -1.06 18.29 12.03
CA VAL A 122 -0.68 17.80 10.72
C VAL A 122 -0.16 16.37 10.86
N SER A 123 -0.81 15.42 10.20
CA SER A 123 -0.32 14.05 10.11
C SER A 123 0.95 13.98 9.29
N LEU A 124 2.00 13.39 9.88
CA LEU A 124 3.26 13.15 9.21
C LEU A 124 3.09 12.21 8.01
N PHE A 125 2.33 11.14 8.20
CA PHE A 125 2.07 10.10 7.22
C PHE A 125 1.23 10.64 6.05
N GLU A 126 0.02 11.12 6.32
CA GLU A 126 -0.92 11.60 5.30
C GLU A 126 -0.30 12.73 4.46
N THR A 127 0.40 13.66 5.11
CA THR A 127 1.09 14.76 4.42
C THR A 127 2.22 14.24 3.53
N THR A 128 2.94 13.21 3.96
CA THR A 128 4.03 12.62 3.17
C THR A 128 3.50 11.93 1.92
N ILE A 129 2.54 11.02 2.06
CA ILE A 129 2.11 10.18 0.93
C ILE A 129 1.32 10.97 -0.11
N ARG A 130 0.45 11.91 0.31
CA ARG A 130 -0.42 12.71 -0.57
C ARG A 130 0.28 13.95 -1.09
N TYR A 131 0.65 14.89 -0.21
CA TYR A 131 1.18 16.18 -0.65
C TYR A 131 2.62 16.10 -1.15
N VAL A 132 3.55 15.53 -0.36
CA VAL A 132 4.94 15.38 -0.81
C VAL A 132 5.00 14.42 -1.98
N GLY A 133 4.32 13.28 -1.90
CA GLY A 133 4.23 12.28 -2.95
C GLY A 133 3.65 12.86 -4.24
N GLY A 134 2.48 13.50 -4.18
CA GLY A 134 1.81 14.08 -5.34
C GLY A 134 2.63 15.16 -6.03
N MET A 135 3.23 16.09 -5.27
CA MET A 135 4.07 17.14 -5.85
C MET A 135 5.34 16.60 -6.50
N ILE A 136 6.05 15.67 -5.86
CA ILE A 136 7.27 15.09 -6.44
C ILE A 136 6.95 14.21 -7.65
N SER A 137 5.86 13.42 -7.60
CA SER A 137 5.38 12.66 -8.75
C SER A 137 5.06 13.57 -9.94
N ALA A 138 4.30 14.63 -9.71
CA ALA A 138 3.96 15.61 -10.73
C ALA A 138 5.21 16.32 -11.31
N TYR A 139 6.21 16.61 -10.47
CA TYR A 139 7.49 17.14 -10.94
C TYR A 139 8.19 16.16 -11.88
N GLU A 140 8.29 14.89 -11.53
CA GLU A 140 8.94 13.86 -12.35
C GLU A 140 8.18 13.61 -13.65
N LEU A 141 6.86 13.39 -13.58
CA LEU A 141 6.00 13.13 -14.75
C LEU A 141 5.93 14.30 -15.74
N SER A 142 6.08 15.55 -15.25
CA SER A 142 6.15 16.73 -16.11
C SER A 142 7.53 16.95 -16.77
N GLY A 143 8.43 15.96 -16.68
CA GLY A 143 9.80 16.07 -17.21
C GLY A 143 10.67 17.04 -16.41
N LYS A 144 10.39 17.19 -15.11
CA LYS A 144 11.15 18.00 -14.13
C LYS A 144 11.17 19.49 -14.46
N GLN A 145 10.09 19.99 -15.10
CA GLN A 145 10.03 21.38 -15.56
C GLN A 145 9.57 22.38 -14.49
N HIS A 146 8.90 21.92 -13.41
CA HIS A 146 8.23 22.76 -12.42
C HIS A 146 8.93 22.68 -11.05
N GLN A 147 10.10 23.31 -10.92
CA GLN A 147 10.90 23.29 -9.67
C GLN A 147 10.10 23.73 -8.43
N ILE A 148 9.08 24.57 -8.60
CA ILE A 148 8.20 25.03 -7.53
C ILE A 148 7.54 23.86 -6.77
N LEU A 149 7.26 22.74 -7.44
CA LEU A 149 6.68 21.54 -6.80
C LEU A 149 7.66 20.92 -5.78
N VAL A 150 8.95 20.88 -6.12
CA VAL A 150 10.00 20.44 -5.19
C VAL A 150 10.16 21.43 -4.04
N ASP A 151 10.09 22.74 -4.32
CA ASP A 151 10.23 23.76 -3.30
C ASP A 151 9.07 23.73 -2.29
N GLN A 152 7.83 23.47 -2.76
CA GLN A 152 6.65 23.30 -1.92
C GLN A 152 6.71 22.00 -1.09
N ALA A 153 7.08 20.88 -1.71
CA ALA A 153 7.31 19.62 -1.00
C ALA A 153 8.36 19.77 0.11
N LYS A 154 9.45 20.49 -0.19
CA LYS A 154 10.49 20.81 0.79
C LYS A 154 9.97 21.61 1.99
N GLN A 155 9.05 22.56 1.78
CA GLN A 155 8.48 23.34 2.89
C GLN A 155 7.74 22.43 3.89
N LEU A 156 6.99 21.43 3.38
CA LEU A 156 6.32 20.44 4.23
C LEU A 156 7.33 19.60 5.00
N VAL A 157 8.33 19.02 4.30
CA VAL A 157 9.34 18.18 4.95
C VAL A 157 10.13 18.97 5.99
N ASP A 158 10.49 20.25 5.73
CA ASP A 158 11.16 21.12 6.69
C ASP A 158 10.33 21.33 7.98
N LYS A 159 9.02 21.30 7.90
CA LYS A 159 8.14 21.38 9.07
C LYS A 159 7.97 20.01 9.74
N MET A 160 7.89 18.96 8.97
CA MET A 160 7.67 17.60 9.48
C MET A 160 8.90 17.03 10.22
N VAL A 161 10.13 17.52 9.99
CA VAL A 161 11.32 17.08 10.75
C VAL A 161 11.18 17.29 12.27
N PHE A 162 10.30 18.17 12.71
CA PHE A 162 10.01 18.38 14.13
C PHE A 162 9.23 17.23 14.79
N ALA A 163 8.76 16.23 14.03
CA ALA A 163 8.21 14.98 14.58
C ALA A 163 9.24 14.20 15.41
N TRP A 164 10.53 14.40 15.16
CA TRP A 164 11.62 13.91 15.99
C TRP A 164 11.95 14.95 17.07
N ALA A 165 11.24 14.88 18.20
CA ALA A 165 11.29 15.87 19.28
C ALA A 165 12.65 15.92 20.03
N LYS A 166 13.45 14.84 19.93
CA LYS A 166 14.73 14.70 20.67
C LYS A 166 15.88 14.38 19.70
N PRO A 167 17.11 14.83 19.98
CA PRO A 167 18.27 14.65 19.08
C PRO A 167 18.60 13.19 18.71
N ASN A 168 18.23 12.22 19.55
CA ASN A 168 18.53 10.80 19.35
C ASN A 168 17.25 9.97 19.13
N GLN A 169 16.10 10.61 18.95
CA GLN A 169 14.87 9.94 18.61
C GLN A 169 14.97 9.40 17.19
N THR A 170 14.64 8.13 16.98
CA THR A 170 14.72 7.47 15.67
C THR A 170 13.35 7.27 15.06
N ILE A 171 12.33 6.98 15.86
CA ILE A 171 10.94 6.82 15.42
C ILE A 171 10.21 8.16 15.65
N PRO A 172 9.52 8.72 14.65
CA PRO A 172 8.81 10.00 14.81
C PRO A 172 7.48 9.83 15.55
N PHE A 173 6.99 10.92 16.12
CA PHE A 173 5.58 11.03 16.46
C PHE A 173 4.73 11.21 15.18
N GLY A 174 3.47 10.74 15.20
CA GLY A 174 2.60 10.78 14.03
C GLY A 174 2.05 12.17 13.69
N GLU A 175 1.92 13.05 14.69
CA GLU A 175 1.22 14.32 14.57
C GLU A 175 2.03 15.52 15.05
N ILE A 176 1.90 16.67 14.35
CA ILE A 176 2.65 17.90 14.66
C ILE A 176 1.73 19.12 14.55
N PHE A 177 1.77 20.03 15.51
CA PHE A 177 1.24 21.37 15.34
C PHE A 177 2.24 22.26 14.60
N PHE A 178 1.97 22.63 13.36
CA PHE A 178 2.86 23.47 12.55
C PHE A 178 3.01 24.89 13.10
N ALA A 179 2.01 25.41 13.79
CA ALA A 179 2.05 26.77 14.36
C ALA A 179 3.22 26.99 15.32
N ASN A 180 3.61 25.98 16.08
CA ASN A 180 4.67 26.06 17.08
C ASN A 180 5.75 24.96 16.95
N ASN A 181 5.69 24.14 15.90
CA ASN A 181 6.58 23.00 15.66
C ASN A 181 6.58 21.98 16.82
N SER A 182 5.44 21.76 17.46
CA SER A 182 5.32 20.83 18.58
C SER A 182 4.67 19.52 18.12
N PRO A 183 5.37 18.37 18.22
CA PRO A 183 4.74 17.08 17.98
C PRO A 183 3.81 16.72 19.14
N ILE A 184 2.82 15.89 18.85
CA ILE A 184 1.93 15.30 19.85
C ILE A 184 2.59 14.02 20.35
N ALA A 185 2.88 13.97 21.66
CA ALA A 185 3.45 12.79 22.30
C ALA A 185 2.35 11.72 22.44
N ALA A 186 2.29 10.81 21.48
CA ALA A 186 1.37 9.68 21.44
C ALA A 186 2.12 8.42 20.96
N VAL A 187 1.51 7.26 21.15
CA VAL A 187 1.91 6.03 20.46
C VAL A 187 1.70 6.25 18.96
N ASN A 188 2.58 5.69 18.14
CA ASN A 188 2.43 5.71 16.69
C ASN A 188 2.17 4.28 16.19
N ASN A 189 1.57 4.14 15.03
CA ASN A 189 1.56 2.86 14.34
C ASN A 189 2.78 2.73 13.42
N VAL A 190 3.12 1.48 13.10
CA VAL A 190 4.33 1.16 12.34
C VAL A 190 4.23 1.64 10.89
N ALA A 191 3.03 1.61 10.29
CA ALA A 191 2.80 2.14 8.96
C ALA A 191 3.14 3.64 8.90
N GLU A 192 2.55 4.46 9.75
CA GLU A 192 2.80 5.91 9.77
C GLU A 192 4.25 6.26 10.13
N ALA A 193 4.85 5.49 11.06
CA ALA A 193 6.24 5.72 11.48
C ALA A 193 7.26 5.32 10.41
N GLY A 194 6.95 4.36 9.55
CA GLY A 194 7.86 3.75 8.58
C GLY A 194 7.63 4.14 7.12
N THR A 195 6.46 4.70 6.79
CA THR A 195 6.09 5.02 5.40
C THR A 195 6.43 6.47 5.07
N LEU A 196 7.72 6.77 5.01
CA LEU A 196 8.26 8.11 4.77
C LEU A 196 9.41 8.10 3.77
N ASP A 197 10.15 7.01 3.69
CA ASP A 197 11.48 6.97 3.09
C ASP A 197 11.45 7.05 1.56
N VAL A 198 10.43 6.55 0.91
CA VAL A 198 10.27 6.64 -0.55
C VAL A 198 10.21 8.12 -0.96
N GLU A 199 9.29 8.92 -0.44
CA GLU A 199 9.11 10.33 -0.78
C GLU A 199 10.28 11.19 -0.28
N TRP A 200 10.71 10.98 0.95
CA TRP A 200 11.77 11.79 1.56
C TRP A 200 13.12 11.57 0.88
N SER A 201 13.39 10.35 0.36
CA SER A 201 14.57 10.11 -0.47
C SER A 201 14.52 10.88 -1.78
N ARG A 202 13.34 11.07 -2.38
CA ARG A 202 13.17 11.88 -3.59
C ARG A 202 13.37 13.37 -3.29
N VAL A 203 12.82 13.87 -2.18
CA VAL A 203 13.10 15.26 -1.74
C VAL A 203 14.60 15.44 -1.48
N THR A 204 15.27 14.47 -0.86
CA THR A 204 16.73 14.48 -0.71
C THR A 204 17.44 14.53 -2.07
N LEU A 205 17.02 13.72 -3.03
CA LEU A 205 17.60 13.67 -4.37
C LEU A 205 17.58 15.03 -5.06
N TYR A 206 16.45 15.75 -4.97
CA TYR A 206 16.25 17.02 -5.66
C TYR A 206 16.74 18.25 -4.90
N THR A 207 16.91 18.17 -3.58
CA THR A 207 17.36 19.28 -2.75
C THR A 207 18.81 19.16 -2.26
N GLY A 208 19.37 17.95 -2.28
CA GLY A 208 20.69 17.63 -1.72
C GLY A 208 20.73 17.53 -0.20
N ASN A 209 19.60 17.75 0.52
CA ASN A 209 19.58 17.73 1.98
C ASN A 209 19.45 16.31 2.53
N GLN A 210 20.57 15.75 2.99
CA GLN A 210 20.66 14.37 3.49
C GLN A 210 19.90 14.14 4.82
N LEU A 211 19.45 15.19 5.50
CA LEU A 211 18.70 15.06 6.76
C LEU A 211 17.42 14.27 6.57
N TYR A 212 16.71 14.49 5.46
CA TYR A 212 15.41 13.86 5.21
C TYR A 212 15.55 12.34 5.11
N THR A 213 16.42 11.86 4.22
CA THR A 213 16.72 10.41 4.11
C THR A 213 17.22 9.84 5.43
N LYS A 214 18.09 10.56 6.15
CA LYS A 214 18.61 10.09 7.44
C LYS A 214 17.51 9.87 8.47
N LEU A 215 16.51 10.74 8.53
CA LEU A 215 15.40 10.63 9.49
C LEU A 215 14.45 9.51 9.10
N SER A 216 13.98 9.48 7.86
CA SER A 216 13.03 8.47 7.37
C SER A 216 13.63 7.05 7.40
N GLU A 217 14.83 6.83 6.84
CA GLU A 217 15.52 5.55 6.96
C GLU A 217 15.81 5.16 8.41
N GLY A 218 16.11 6.15 9.27
CA GLY A 218 16.38 5.93 10.69
C GLY A 218 15.21 5.26 11.39
N SER A 219 13.98 5.66 11.07
CA SER A 219 12.76 5.07 11.58
C SER A 219 12.62 3.61 11.12
N VAL A 220 12.67 3.37 9.81
CA VAL A 220 12.57 2.02 9.22
C VAL A 220 13.64 1.09 9.78
N ARG A 221 14.90 1.54 9.85
CA ARG A 221 16.03 0.77 10.41
C ARG A 221 15.84 0.43 11.88
N THR A 222 15.21 1.31 12.64
CA THR A 222 14.91 1.05 14.05
C THR A 222 13.84 -0.02 14.16
N ILE A 223 12.71 0.15 13.49
CA ILE A 223 11.60 -0.81 13.50
C ILE A 223 12.08 -2.20 13.04
N ALA A 224 12.81 -2.28 11.91
CA ALA A 224 13.33 -3.54 11.37
C ALA A 224 14.27 -4.31 12.32
N LYS A 225 14.88 -3.61 13.28
CA LYS A 225 15.81 -4.20 14.27
C LYS A 225 15.18 -4.52 15.61
N LEU A 226 13.97 -4.05 15.86
CA LEU A 226 13.25 -4.39 17.08
C LEU A 226 12.87 -5.88 17.04
N PRO A 227 13.01 -6.61 18.18
CA PRO A 227 12.53 -7.98 18.27
C PRO A 227 11.03 -8.03 18.01
N SER A 228 10.60 -8.92 17.14
CA SER A 228 9.19 -9.15 16.78
C SER A 228 8.81 -10.62 17.02
N PRO A 229 7.51 -10.95 17.14
CA PRO A 229 7.06 -12.34 17.30
C PRO A 229 7.54 -13.26 16.17
N PHE A 230 7.52 -12.76 14.93
CA PHE A 230 8.03 -13.46 13.76
C PHE A 230 9.00 -12.58 12.98
N PRO A 231 10.06 -13.14 12.38
CA PRO A 231 11.05 -12.36 11.65
C PRO A 231 10.43 -11.44 10.58
N GLY A 232 10.78 -10.16 10.62
CA GLY A 232 10.33 -9.16 9.64
C GLY A 232 8.90 -8.65 9.81
N LEU A 233 8.09 -9.26 10.70
CA LEU A 233 6.71 -8.85 10.98
C LEU A 233 6.63 -8.08 12.31
N PRO A 234 6.67 -6.74 12.28
CA PRO A 234 6.53 -5.94 13.49
C PRO A 234 5.09 -5.96 14.01
N PRO A 235 4.87 -5.86 15.33
CA PRO A 235 3.59 -5.45 15.89
C PRO A 235 3.14 -4.09 15.37
N GLN A 236 1.83 -3.85 15.42
CA GLN A 236 1.18 -2.68 14.80
C GLN A 236 1.56 -1.35 15.48
N LEU A 237 1.72 -1.35 16.80
CA LEU A 237 1.89 -0.14 17.60
C LEU A 237 3.30 -0.02 18.20
N VAL A 238 3.90 1.17 18.10
CA VAL A 238 5.23 1.47 18.63
C VAL A 238 5.22 2.80 19.40
N ASP A 239 5.92 2.83 20.56
CA ASP A 239 6.13 4.06 21.31
C ASP A 239 7.42 4.76 20.83
N PRO A 240 7.32 5.97 20.25
CA PRO A 240 8.48 6.72 19.78
C PRO A 240 9.42 7.22 20.91
N THR A 241 8.99 7.15 22.18
CA THR A 241 9.77 7.70 23.28
C THR A 241 10.93 6.80 23.71
N ASP A 242 10.78 5.48 23.53
CA ASP A 242 11.77 4.48 23.91
C ASP A 242 11.98 3.37 22.85
N ASN A 243 11.27 3.47 21.71
CA ASN A 243 11.34 2.51 20.60
C ASN A 243 10.92 1.09 21.04
N MET A 244 9.83 0.96 21.75
CA MET A 244 9.26 -0.35 22.14
C MET A 244 7.87 -0.54 21.53
N PHE A 245 7.55 -1.77 21.13
CA PHE A 245 6.19 -2.11 20.76
C PHE A 245 5.27 -2.10 21.99
N VAL A 246 4.01 -1.66 21.78
CA VAL A 246 3.00 -1.56 22.84
C VAL A 246 1.86 -2.57 22.68
N ASP A 247 1.91 -3.38 21.65
CA ASP A 247 0.95 -4.46 21.40
C ASP A 247 1.66 -5.72 20.89
N ALA A 248 0.87 -6.73 20.49
CA ALA A 248 1.36 -7.95 19.86
C ALA A 248 0.51 -8.31 18.62
N PHE A 249 -0.16 -7.32 18.02
CA PHE A 249 -1.01 -7.53 16.86
C PHE A 249 -0.19 -7.44 15.57
N LEU A 250 -0.22 -8.48 14.75
CA LEU A 250 0.48 -8.58 13.46
C LEU A 250 -0.53 -8.68 12.34
N THR A 251 -0.39 -7.83 11.35
CA THR A 251 -1.28 -7.77 10.18
C THR A 251 -0.52 -7.31 8.93
N TRP A 252 -1.06 -7.59 7.74
CA TRP A 252 -0.73 -6.90 6.49
C TRP A 252 -1.76 -5.79 6.19
N GLY A 253 -2.71 -5.57 7.08
CA GLY A 253 -3.69 -4.50 7.01
C GLY A 253 -3.28 -3.23 7.71
N GLY A 254 -4.26 -2.36 7.99
CA GLY A 254 -4.06 -1.03 8.54
C GLY A 254 -3.09 -0.96 9.72
N GLY A 255 -2.27 0.07 9.75
CA GLY A 255 -1.27 0.32 10.79
C GLY A 255 0.05 -0.43 10.65
N THR A 256 0.16 -1.38 9.69
CA THR A 256 1.43 -2.08 9.39
C THR A 256 1.69 -2.19 7.89
N ASP A 257 0.65 -2.12 7.09
CA ASP A 257 0.57 -2.31 5.64
C ASP A 257 1.70 -1.64 4.86
N SER A 258 1.68 -0.34 4.76
CA SER A 258 2.61 0.43 3.94
C SER A 258 4.05 0.43 4.45
N TYR A 259 4.30 0.14 5.75
CA TYR A 259 5.66 -0.15 6.21
C TYR A 259 6.24 -1.38 5.50
N LEU A 260 5.47 -2.47 5.45
CA LEU A 260 5.88 -3.70 4.76
C LEU A 260 6.01 -3.47 3.26
N GLU A 261 5.12 -2.67 2.71
CA GLU A 261 5.14 -2.28 1.31
C GLU A 261 6.43 -1.54 0.93
N TYR A 262 6.81 -0.53 1.74
CA TYR A 262 7.94 0.34 1.43
C TYR A 262 9.28 -0.36 1.54
N LEU A 263 9.42 -1.40 2.34
CA LEU A 263 10.67 -2.15 2.46
C LEU A 263 11.23 -2.58 1.09
N ILE A 264 10.42 -3.20 0.24
CA ILE A 264 10.89 -3.65 -1.09
C ILE A 264 10.85 -2.52 -2.13
N LYS A 265 9.88 -1.60 -2.03
CA LYS A 265 9.79 -0.43 -2.92
C LYS A 265 10.97 0.52 -2.72
N TYR A 266 11.38 0.77 -1.47
CA TYR A 266 12.55 1.58 -1.16
C TYR A 266 13.85 0.95 -1.69
N ALA A 267 14.04 -0.35 -1.47
CA ALA A 267 15.19 -1.07 -2.02
C ALA A 267 15.27 -0.91 -3.55
N ARG A 268 14.12 -0.95 -4.24
CA ARG A 268 14.05 -0.82 -5.70
C ARG A 268 14.29 0.61 -6.19
N ILE A 269 13.68 1.61 -5.55
CA ILE A 269 13.72 3.00 -6.05
C ILE A 269 15.07 3.67 -5.78
N THR A 270 15.74 3.29 -4.70
CA THR A 270 17.05 3.84 -4.34
C THR A 270 18.22 3.02 -4.84
N ASN A 271 17.99 1.74 -5.16
CA ASN A 271 19.06 0.78 -5.41
C ASN A 271 20.13 0.79 -4.31
N THR A 272 19.72 1.01 -3.05
CA THR A 272 20.66 1.03 -1.91
C THR A 272 21.50 -0.24 -1.85
N ASP A 273 22.75 -0.11 -1.41
CA ASP A 273 23.64 -1.28 -1.17
C ASP A 273 23.39 -1.92 0.21
N ASP A 274 22.54 -1.30 1.03
CA ASP A 274 22.10 -1.89 2.28
C ASP A 274 20.98 -2.90 2.04
N ASN A 275 21.26 -4.14 2.32
CA ASN A 275 20.32 -5.23 2.15
C ASN A 275 19.20 -5.25 3.19
N LEU A 276 19.28 -4.45 4.26
CA LEU A 276 18.31 -4.47 5.36
C LEU A 276 16.85 -4.41 4.88
N PHE A 277 16.55 -3.53 3.94
CA PHE A 277 15.18 -3.31 3.45
C PHE A 277 14.63 -4.55 2.73
N ALA A 278 15.34 -5.03 1.71
CA ALA A 278 14.92 -6.22 0.96
C ALA A 278 14.93 -7.50 1.81
N ASP A 279 15.91 -7.65 2.72
CA ASP A 279 16.00 -8.80 3.61
C ASP A 279 14.89 -8.80 4.67
N THR A 280 14.53 -7.63 5.21
CA THR A 280 13.40 -7.51 6.15
C THR A 280 12.08 -7.83 5.46
N TRP A 281 11.86 -7.32 4.24
CA TRP A 281 10.68 -7.67 3.45
C TRP A 281 10.60 -9.17 3.18
N HIS A 282 11.71 -9.78 2.76
CA HIS A 282 11.75 -11.22 2.47
C HIS A 282 11.46 -12.05 3.73
N ALA A 283 12.03 -11.65 4.88
CA ALA A 283 11.74 -12.30 6.15
C ALA A 283 10.26 -12.17 6.56
N ALA A 284 9.64 -11.00 6.33
CA ALA A 284 8.22 -10.80 6.58
C ALA A 284 7.34 -11.70 5.72
N VAL A 285 7.65 -11.83 4.43
CA VAL A 285 6.94 -12.72 3.50
C VAL A 285 7.11 -14.19 3.90
N ASP A 286 8.33 -14.64 4.18
CA ASP A 286 8.59 -16.02 4.61
C ASP A 286 7.84 -16.35 5.91
N SER A 287 7.88 -15.45 6.89
CA SER A 287 7.12 -15.59 8.14
C SER A 287 5.62 -15.65 7.88
N SER A 288 5.10 -14.81 7.00
CA SER A 288 3.68 -14.80 6.64
C SER A 288 3.23 -16.09 5.95
N ILE A 289 4.07 -16.65 5.08
CA ILE A 289 3.79 -17.95 4.42
C ILE A 289 3.65 -19.07 5.47
N VAL A 290 4.51 -19.07 6.49
CA VAL A 290 4.50 -20.10 7.52
C VAL A 290 3.38 -19.89 8.53
N GLU A 291 3.20 -18.66 9.00
CA GLU A 291 2.40 -18.37 10.19
C GLU A 291 1.01 -17.82 9.86
N LEU A 292 0.85 -17.01 8.79
CA LEU A 292 -0.40 -16.26 8.52
C LEU A 292 -1.20 -16.80 7.33
N LEU A 293 -0.56 -17.48 6.37
CA LEU A 293 -1.24 -17.93 5.16
C LEU A 293 -2.30 -18.99 5.48
N ARG A 294 -3.54 -18.77 5.06
CA ARG A 294 -4.68 -19.66 5.27
C ARG A 294 -5.46 -19.88 3.99
N THR A 295 -6.08 -21.05 3.88
CA THR A 295 -6.99 -21.37 2.78
C THR A 295 -8.38 -21.55 3.33
N SER A 296 -9.36 -20.83 2.78
CA SER A 296 -10.75 -20.94 3.19
C SER A 296 -11.31 -22.34 2.92
N THR A 297 -12.16 -22.84 3.82
CA THR A 297 -12.80 -24.16 3.69
C THR A 297 -13.79 -24.23 2.52
N ILE A 298 -14.35 -23.10 2.12
CA ILE A 298 -15.24 -22.96 0.97
C ILE A 298 -14.50 -22.15 -0.10
N GLY A 299 -14.59 -22.56 -1.35
CA GLY A 299 -13.96 -21.90 -2.49
C GLY A 299 -12.44 -22.08 -2.59
N GLY A 300 -11.76 -22.48 -1.51
CA GLY A 300 -10.30 -22.69 -1.52
C GLY A 300 -9.49 -21.40 -1.75
N HIS A 301 -10.02 -20.25 -1.32
CA HIS A 301 -9.37 -18.96 -1.45
C HIS A 301 -8.19 -18.83 -0.48
N THR A 302 -7.09 -18.27 -0.94
CA THR A 302 -5.88 -18.09 -0.14
C THR A 302 -5.83 -16.67 0.40
N TYR A 303 -5.87 -16.52 1.74
CA TYR A 303 -5.82 -15.26 2.46
C TYR A 303 -4.59 -15.20 3.38
N LEU A 304 -4.17 -14.01 3.75
CA LEU A 304 -3.34 -13.78 4.94
C LEU A 304 -4.28 -13.49 6.12
N ALA A 305 -4.10 -14.24 7.19
CA ALA A 305 -4.79 -14.01 8.46
C ALA A 305 -3.98 -13.02 9.31
N ASP A 306 -4.61 -12.44 10.31
CA ASP A 306 -3.93 -11.66 11.33
C ASP A 306 -3.49 -12.58 12.50
N TRP A 307 -2.61 -12.06 13.34
CA TRP A 307 -2.17 -12.74 14.55
C TRP A 307 -2.19 -11.80 15.75
N ASN A 308 -2.70 -12.24 16.87
CA ASN A 308 -2.70 -11.45 18.10
C ASN A 308 -2.31 -12.31 19.30
N ALA A 309 -1.15 -12.06 19.88
CA ALA A 309 -0.68 -12.64 21.14
C ALA A 309 -0.80 -14.20 21.24
N GLY A 310 -0.57 -14.89 20.13
CA GLY A 310 -0.62 -16.36 20.05
C GLY A 310 -1.86 -16.92 19.34
N GLU A 311 -2.80 -16.07 18.94
CA GLU A 311 -4.03 -16.46 18.26
C GLU A 311 -4.02 -15.99 16.81
N ILE A 312 -4.40 -16.87 15.88
CA ILE A 312 -4.67 -16.53 14.47
C ILE A 312 -6.10 -16.03 14.35
N LEU A 313 -6.27 -14.87 13.71
CA LEU A 313 -7.56 -14.25 13.43
C LEU A 313 -7.86 -14.36 11.95
N LEU A 314 -8.97 -15.01 11.58
CA LEU A 314 -9.35 -15.28 10.20
C LEU A 314 -10.14 -14.10 9.63
N GLU A 315 -9.46 -13.00 9.46
CA GLU A 315 -9.99 -11.73 8.98
C GLU A 315 -9.16 -11.19 7.84
N GLY A 316 -9.75 -10.33 7.05
CA GLY A 316 -9.11 -9.60 5.99
C GLY A 316 -9.80 -8.25 5.77
N SER A 317 -9.11 -7.35 5.09
CA SER A 317 -9.63 -6.02 4.78
C SER A 317 -9.34 -5.65 3.34
N HIS A 318 -10.03 -4.62 2.85
CA HIS A 318 -9.72 -4.05 1.54
C HIS A 318 -8.28 -3.51 1.52
N LEU A 319 -7.86 -2.77 2.57
CA LEU A 319 -6.49 -2.29 2.74
C LEU A 319 -5.46 -3.41 2.56
N ALA A 320 -5.63 -4.54 3.26
CA ALA A 320 -4.68 -5.65 3.19
C ALA A 320 -4.52 -6.21 1.76
N CYS A 321 -5.48 -5.98 0.87
CA CYS A 321 -5.45 -6.52 -0.50
C CYS A 321 -4.34 -5.95 -1.39
N PHE A 322 -3.59 -4.91 -0.95
CA PHE A 322 -2.37 -4.46 -1.62
C PHE A 322 -1.27 -5.55 -1.62
N HIS A 323 -1.28 -6.45 -0.62
CA HIS A 323 -0.26 -7.48 -0.45
C HIS A 323 -0.08 -8.36 -1.70
N GLY A 324 -1.16 -8.63 -2.45
CA GLY A 324 -1.08 -9.43 -3.67
C GLY A 324 -0.13 -8.80 -4.71
N GLY A 325 -0.32 -7.52 -5.00
CA GLY A 325 0.52 -6.74 -5.92
C GLY A 325 1.93 -6.55 -5.39
N ASN A 326 2.09 -6.26 -4.10
CA ASN A 326 3.38 -6.09 -3.45
C ASN A 326 4.21 -7.39 -3.47
N TRP A 327 3.61 -8.55 -3.21
CA TRP A 327 4.30 -9.84 -3.27
C TRP A 327 4.67 -10.23 -4.71
N ILE A 328 3.84 -9.91 -5.69
CA ILE A 328 4.19 -10.10 -7.11
C ILE A 328 5.41 -9.22 -7.44
N PHE A 329 5.39 -7.94 -7.08
CA PHE A 329 6.49 -7.01 -7.32
C PHE A 329 7.79 -7.48 -6.67
N GLY A 330 7.78 -7.74 -5.37
CA GLY A 330 8.97 -8.17 -4.63
C GLY A 330 9.45 -9.56 -5.05
N GLY A 331 8.54 -10.50 -5.30
CA GLY A 331 8.87 -11.84 -5.80
C GLY A 331 9.58 -11.80 -7.16
N LYS A 332 9.17 -10.91 -8.06
CA LYS A 332 9.86 -10.67 -9.35
C LYS A 332 11.26 -10.07 -9.12
N LEU A 333 11.39 -9.06 -8.27
CA LEU A 333 12.69 -8.45 -7.95
C LEU A 333 13.68 -9.43 -7.31
N LEU A 334 13.20 -10.33 -6.45
CA LEU A 334 14.00 -11.38 -5.82
C LEU A 334 14.15 -12.63 -6.70
N ASN A 335 13.52 -12.64 -7.89
CA ASN A 335 13.42 -13.81 -8.77
C ASN A 335 12.93 -15.07 -8.01
N ASN A 336 11.95 -14.89 -7.13
CA ASN A 336 11.31 -15.94 -6.33
C ASN A 336 9.89 -16.22 -6.84
N GLN A 337 9.77 -17.23 -7.72
CA GLN A 337 8.50 -17.57 -8.35
C GLN A 337 7.46 -18.07 -7.33
N THR A 338 7.88 -18.69 -6.21
CA THR A 338 6.96 -19.14 -5.15
C THR A 338 6.20 -17.96 -4.54
N ILE A 339 6.89 -16.85 -4.26
CA ILE A 339 6.27 -15.63 -3.75
C ILE A 339 5.31 -15.04 -4.77
N VAL A 340 5.70 -15.00 -6.06
CA VAL A 340 4.83 -14.53 -7.16
C VAL A 340 3.55 -15.37 -7.24
N ASP A 341 3.67 -16.69 -7.20
CA ASP A 341 2.53 -17.61 -7.32
C ASP A 341 1.56 -17.48 -6.12
N ILE A 342 2.08 -17.22 -4.92
CA ILE A 342 1.24 -16.94 -3.74
C ILE A 342 0.60 -15.55 -3.88
N GLY A 343 1.34 -14.53 -4.29
CA GLY A 343 0.80 -13.20 -4.58
C GLY A 343 -0.38 -13.25 -5.55
N LEU A 344 -0.28 -14.02 -6.63
CA LEU A 344 -1.38 -14.23 -7.58
C LEU A 344 -2.61 -14.88 -6.92
N LYS A 345 -2.43 -15.84 -5.98
CA LYS A 345 -3.55 -16.43 -5.23
C LYS A 345 -4.20 -15.44 -4.29
N LEU A 346 -3.43 -14.55 -3.67
CA LEU A 346 -3.94 -13.45 -2.85
C LEU A 346 -4.77 -12.47 -3.69
N VAL A 347 -4.32 -12.13 -4.90
CA VAL A 347 -5.10 -11.33 -5.87
C VAL A 347 -6.43 -11.99 -6.22
N GLU A 348 -6.44 -13.31 -6.45
CA GLU A 348 -7.68 -14.07 -6.74
C GLU A 348 -8.66 -14.00 -5.56
N ALA A 349 -8.16 -14.16 -4.33
CA ALA A 349 -8.98 -14.13 -3.12
C ALA A 349 -9.58 -12.74 -2.86
N CYS A 350 -8.78 -11.68 -3.03
CA CYS A 350 -9.25 -10.30 -2.93
C CYS A 350 -10.27 -9.96 -4.03
N TRP A 351 -10.05 -10.42 -5.26
CA TRP A 351 -11.05 -10.23 -6.32
C TRP A 351 -12.37 -10.96 -6.03
N ASN A 352 -12.34 -12.10 -5.34
CA ASN A 352 -13.54 -12.80 -4.93
C ASN A 352 -14.47 -11.93 -4.06
N THR A 353 -13.92 -11.02 -3.26
CA THR A 353 -14.73 -10.08 -2.46
C THR A 353 -15.50 -9.09 -3.32
N TYR A 354 -15.00 -8.73 -4.49
CA TYR A 354 -15.70 -7.92 -5.48
C TYR A 354 -16.75 -8.75 -6.23
N ALA A 355 -16.34 -9.89 -6.77
CA ALA A 355 -17.19 -10.73 -7.63
C ALA A 355 -18.42 -11.30 -6.92
N SER A 356 -18.43 -11.32 -5.59
CA SER A 356 -19.46 -11.97 -4.78
C SER A 356 -20.53 -11.02 -4.24
N THR A 357 -20.34 -9.70 -4.35
CA THR A 357 -21.32 -8.71 -3.88
C THR A 357 -22.35 -8.36 -4.95
N GLU A 358 -23.51 -7.82 -4.52
CA GLU A 358 -24.55 -7.37 -5.45
C GLU A 358 -24.09 -6.21 -6.35
N THR A 359 -23.20 -5.37 -5.85
CA THR A 359 -22.70 -4.21 -6.60
C THR A 359 -21.49 -4.54 -7.47
N GLY A 360 -20.82 -5.67 -7.24
CA GLY A 360 -19.52 -5.96 -7.84
C GLY A 360 -18.38 -5.10 -7.29
N ILE A 361 -18.54 -4.54 -6.08
CA ILE A 361 -17.56 -3.71 -5.35
C ILE A 361 -17.29 -4.41 -4.02
N GLY A 362 -16.02 -4.49 -3.60
CA GLY A 362 -15.63 -5.19 -2.37
C GLY A 362 -15.85 -4.36 -1.10
N PRO A 363 -16.09 -5.03 0.05
CA PRO A 363 -16.31 -4.40 1.34
C PRO A 363 -15.00 -3.94 2.01
N GLU A 364 -15.10 -3.08 3.01
CA GLU A 364 -13.98 -2.59 3.82
C GLU A 364 -13.33 -3.74 4.61
N ALA A 365 -14.14 -4.63 5.23
CA ALA A 365 -13.61 -5.76 5.97
C ALA A 365 -14.48 -7.01 5.82
N PHE A 366 -13.84 -8.17 5.95
CA PHE A 366 -14.46 -9.47 5.84
C PHE A 366 -13.80 -10.50 6.76
N SER A 367 -14.47 -11.62 6.98
CA SER A 367 -13.93 -12.76 7.71
C SER A 367 -14.18 -14.04 6.92
N PHE A 368 -13.44 -15.11 7.23
CA PHE A 368 -13.52 -16.38 6.52
C PHE A 368 -13.31 -17.55 7.47
N ILE A 369 -13.61 -18.78 7.05
CA ILE A 369 -13.38 -20.00 7.82
C ILE A 369 -12.25 -20.80 7.20
N ALA A 370 -11.25 -21.13 8.02
CA ALA A 370 -10.15 -22.03 7.68
C ALA A 370 -10.01 -23.13 8.76
N PRO A 371 -9.27 -24.21 8.48
CA PRO A 371 -9.10 -25.31 9.45
C PRO A 371 -8.50 -24.89 10.80
N ASN A 372 -7.67 -23.84 10.81
CA ASN A 372 -6.99 -23.33 12.00
C ASN A 372 -7.12 -21.81 12.06
N GLY A 373 -7.52 -21.29 13.21
CA GLY A 373 -7.68 -19.87 13.51
C GLY A 373 -9.05 -19.56 14.07
N ASN A 374 -9.18 -18.36 14.61
CA ASN A 374 -10.38 -17.82 15.23
C ASN A 374 -11.04 -16.83 14.26
N PHE A 375 -12.36 -16.72 14.30
CA PHE A 375 -13.13 -15.77 13.51
C PHE A 375 -14.28 -15.20 14.35
N SER A 376 -14.78 -14.02 13.95
CA SER A 376 -15.99 -13.45 14.52
C SER A 376 -17.19 -14.35 14.20
N GLN A 377 -18.05 -14.64 15.20
CA GLN A 377 -19.20 -15.53 14.99
C GLN A 377 -20.16 -14.92 13.96
N PRO A 378 -20.33 -15.54 12.76
CA PRO A 378 -21.26 -15.05 11.76
C PRO A 378 -22.72 -15.28 12.19
N ASP A 379 -23.60 -14.36 11.83
CA ASP A 379 -25.02 -14.59 11.90
C ASP A 379 -25.52 -15.56 10.81
N ALA A 380 -26.82 -15.86 10.78
CA ALA A 380 -27.38 -16.83 9.84
C ALA A 380 -27.25 -16.37 8.35
N GLN A 381 -27.32 -15.06 8.09
CA GLN A 381 -27.18 -14.48 6.75
C GLN A 381 -25.72 -14.50 6.31
N GLN A 382 -24.81 -14.08 7.17
CA GLN A 382 -23.36 -14.14 6.95
C GLN A 382 -22.88 -15.57 6.73
N LEU A 383 -23.40 -16.54 7.51
CA LEU A 383 -23.06 -17.94 7.32
C LEU A 383 -23.59 -18.50 5.99
N ALA A 384 -24.77 -18.06 5.54
CA ALA A 384 -25.30 -18.41 4.21
C ALA A 384 -24.41 -17.85 3.10
N PHE A 385 -24.00 -16.60 3.22
CA PHE A 385 -23.07 -15.94 2.30
C PHE A 385 -21.71 -16.65 2.25
N ASN A 386 -21.14 -17.03 3.41
CA ASN A 386 -19.91 -17.80 3.46
C ASN A 386 -20.00 -19.15 2.77
N ARG A 387 -21.13 -19.87 2.88
CA ARG A 387 -21.33 -21.17 2.22
C ARG A 387 -21.32 -21.07 0.70
N GLU A 388 -21.68 -19.91 0.15
CA GLU A 388 -21.70 -19.66 -1.29
C GLU A 388 -20.37 -19.10 -1.80
N HIS A 389 -19.74 -18.17 -1.04
CA HIS A 389 -18.64 -17.34 -1.51
C HIS A 389 -17.29 -17.58 -0.79
N GLY A 390 -17.29 -18.31 0.34
CA GLY A 390 -16.07 -18.63 1.10
C GLY A 390 -15.59 -17.57 2.08
N PHE A 391 -16.36 -16.49 2.27
CA PHE A 391 -16.14 -15.43 3.25
C PHE A 391 -17.48 -14.79 3.64
N TRP A 392 -17.51 -13.88 4.61
CA TRP A 392 -18.65 -13.00 4.86
C TRP A 392 -18.17 -11.60 5.21
N ILE A 393 -19.03 -10.62 4.93
CA ILE A 393 -18.78 -9.20 5.15
C ILE A 393 -18.92 -8.88 6.65
N THR A 394 -17.92 -8.21 7.22
CA THR A 394 -17.92 -7.72 8.60
C THR A 394 -18.11 -6.20 8.67
N THR A 395 -17.56 -5.47 7.69
CA THR A 395 -17.74 -4.02 7.51
C THR A 395 -18.08 -3.79 6.05
N SER A 396 -19.29 -3.28 5.77
CA SER A 396 -19.92 -3.38 4.45
C SER A 396 -19.75 -2.17 3.55
N ASP A 397 -19.20 -1.08 4.05
CA ASP A 397 -18.95 0.14 3.28
C ASP A 397 -17.80 -0.03 2.27
N TYR A 398 -17.79 0.87 1.31
CA TYR A 398 -16.70 1.07 0.36
C TYR A 398 -16.38 2.56 0.26
N ILE A 399 -15.25 2.97 0.77
CA ILE A 399 -14.80 4.36 0.80
C ILE A 399 -13.86 4.69 -0.37
N GLN A 400 -14.09 4.12 -1.53
CA GLN A 400 -13.31 4.33 -2.76
C GLN A 400 -11.86 3.82 -2.70
N ARG A 401 -11.57 2.77 -1.95
CA ARG A 401 -10.24 2.18 -1.82
C ARG A 401 -9.73 1.50 -3.10
N PRO A 402 -8.40 1.54 -3.37
CA PRO A 402 -7.77 1.04 -4.58
C PRO A 402 -7.22 -0.39 -4.51
N GLU A 403 -6.92 -0.97 -3.32
CA GLU A 403 -5.92 -2.03 -3.14
C GLU A 403 -6.23 -3.32 -3.91
N VAL A 404 -7.52 -3.63 -4.10
CA VAL A 404 -7.92 -4.77 -4.93
C VAL A 404 -7.62 -4.51 -6.41
N LEU A 405 -7.86 -3.29 -6.89
CA LEU A 405 -7.58 -2.89 -8.27
C LEU A 405 -6.09 -2.65 -8.51
N GLU A 406 -5.37 -2.11 -7.52
CA GLU A 406 -3.92 -2.03 -7.50
C GLU A 406 -3.28 -3.40 -7.70
N SER A 407 -3.64 -4.38 -6.86
CA SER A 407 -3.12 -5.74 -6.96
C SER A 407 -3.50 -6.41 -8.28
N ASN A 408 -4.69 -6.13 -8.81
CA ASN A 408 -5.12 -6.58 -10.13
C ASN A 408 -4.25 -5.97 -11.25
N PHE A 409 -3.87 -4.69 -11.15
CA PHE A 409 -2.94 -4.02 -12.06
C PHE A 409 -1.55 -4.68 -12.05
N TYR A 410 -0.96 -4.93 -10.88
CA TYR A 410 0.31 -5.64 -10.77
C TYR A 410 0.26 -7.05 -11.38
N ALA A 411 -0.84 -7.79 -11.12
CA ALA A 411 -1.04 -9.13 -11.67
C ALA A 411 -1.15 -9.10 -13.21
N TRP A 412 -1.86 -8.12 -13.77
CA TRP A 412 -1.92 -7.88 -15.22
C TRP A 412 -0.53 -7.67 -15.80
N ARG A 413 0.24 -6.71 -15.25
CA ARG A 413 1.57 -6.36 -15.74
C ARG A 413 2.56 -7.53 -15.63
N ALA A 414 2.45 -8.34 -14.59
CA ALA A 414 3.35 -9.47 -14.33
C ALA A 414 3.04 -10.73 -15.13
N THR A 415 1.79 -10.90 -15.64
CA THR A 415 1.35 -12.15 -16.28
C THR A 415 0.86 -11.99 -17.71
N GLY A 416 0.28 -10.83 -18.06
CA GLY A 416 -0.41 -10.62 -19.33
C GLY A 416 -1.73 -11.36 -19.46
N ASP A 417 -2.30 -11.90 -18.37
CA ASP A 417 -3.59 -12.59 -18.40
C ASP A 417 -4.72 -11.57 -18.49
N THR A 418 -5.47 -11.62 -19.59
CA THR A 418 -6.55 -10.66 -19.90
C THR A 418 -7.73 -10.68 -18.93
N LYS A 419 -7.85 -11.71 -18.09
CA LYS A 419 -8.88 -11.73 -17.03
C LYS A 419 -8.79 -10.50 -16.10
N TYR A 420 -7.58 -9.96 -15.89
CA TYR A 420 -7.39 -8.75 -15.08
C TYR A 420 -7.93 -7.49 -15.77
N LEU A 421 -7.91 -7.45 -17.11
CA LEU A 421 -8.59 -6.40 -17.88
C LEU A 421 -10.12 -6.53 -17.75
N ASP A 422 -10.66 -7.76 -17.83
CA ASP A 422 -12.10 -8.00 -17.67
C ASP A 422 -12.58 -7.59 -16.27
N ARG A 423 -11.79 -7.83 -15.23
CA ARG A 423 -12.05 -7.39 -13.87
C ARG A 423 -12.10 -5.88 -13.74
N ALA A 424 -11.10 -5.19 -14.27
CA ALA A 424 -11.07 -3.73 -14.27
C ALA A 424 -12.27 -3.14 -15.04
N ALA A 425 -12.64 -3.72 -16.18
CA ALA A 425 -13.82 -3.31 -16.95
C ALA A 425 -15.14 -3.53 -16.16
N SER A 426 -15.22 -4.63 -15.40
CA SER A 426 -16.36 -4.89 -14.52
C SER A 426 -16.45 -3.85 -13.39
N ALA A 427 -15.32 -3.50 -12.75
CA ALA A 427 -15.28 -2.47 -11.72
C ALA A 427 -15.72 -1.09 -12.26
N ILE A 428 -15.24 -0.68 -13.45
CA ILE A 428 -15.69 0.55 -14.13
C ILE A 428 -17.21 0.56 -14.28
N THR A 429 -17.79 -0.55 -14.74
CA THR A 429 -19.24 -0.69 -14.92
C THR A 429 -20.00 -0.54 -13.60
N SER A 430 -19.48 -1.16 -12.53
CA SER A 430 -20.04 -1.05 -11.18
C SER A 430 -19.97 0.37 -10.64
N PHE A 431 -18.85 1.05 -10.80
CA PHE A 431 -18.68 2.43 -10.37
C PHE A 431 -19.64 3.39 -11.07
N GLN A 432 -19.75 3.29 -12.40
CA GLN A 432 -20.71 4.10 -13.18
C GLN A 432 -22.17 3.84 -12.79
N LYS A 433 -22.49 2.64 -12.32
CA LYS A 433 -23.84 2.28 -11.95
C LYS A 433 -24.22 2.67 -10.52
N PHE A 434 -23.29 2.56 -9.58
CA PHE A 434 -23.61 2.60 -8.15
C PHE A 434 -23.03 3.78 -7.39
N LEU A 435 -21.92 4.43 -7.86
CA LEU A 435 -21.22 5.45 -7.11
C LEU A 435 -21.61 6.90 -7.46
N ILE A 436 -22.52 7.12 -8.42
CA ILE A 436 -22.85 8.49 -8.85
C ILE A 436 -23.80 9.15 -7.84
N ALA A 437 -23.31 10.22 -7.20
CA ALA A 437 -24.12 11.12 -6.37
C ALA A 437 -24.94 12.06 -7.27
N LYS A 438 -26.27 11.92 -7.24
CA LYS A 438 -27.19 12.66 -8.13
C LYS A 438 -27.16 14.17 -7.89
N GLU A 439 -26.81 14.58 -6.69
CA GLU A 439 -26.81 15.96 -6.20
C GLU A 439 -25.72 16.79 -6.88
N THR A 440 -24.54 16.20 -7.13
CA THR A 440 -23.38 16.87 -7.73
C THR A 440 -22.99 16.28 -9.08
N ASN A 441 -23.54 15.13 -9.45
CA ASN A 441 -23.08 14.30 -10.54
C ASN A 441 -21.61 13.82 -10.35
N GLY A 442 -21.08 13.90 -9.12
CA GLY A 442 -19.78 13.35 -8.72
C GLY A 442 -19.88 11.87 -8.33
N PHE A 443 -18.77 11.32 -7.86
CA PHE A 443 -18.69 9.93 -7.38
C PHE A 443 -18.47 9.93 -5.88
N ALA A 444 -19.04 8.96 -5.19
CA ALA A 444 -19.02 8.78 -3.74
C ALA A 444 -18.82 7.33 -3.36
N GLY A 445 -18.42 7.05 -2.13
CA GLY A 445 -18.41 5.71 -1.57
C GLY A 445 -19.82 5.12 -1.40
N LEU A 446 -19.89 3.85 -0.97
CA LEU A 446 -21.13 3.14 -0.66
C LEU A 446 -21.23 2.87 0.83
N ASN A 447 -22.40 3.08 1.43
CA ASN A 447 -22.68 2.64 2.80
C ASN A 447 -22.76 1.11 2.95
N ASP A 448 -23.09 0.38 1.86
CA ASP A 448 -23.15 -1.08 1.87
C ASP A 448 -23.00 -1.64 0.45
N VAL A 449 -21.90 -2.35 0.21
CA VAL A 449 -21.60 -2.97 -1.10
C VAL A 449 -22.55 -4.11 -1.48
N ASN A 450 -23.25 -4.67 -0.51
CA ASN A 450 -24.19 -5.77 -0.73
C ASN A 450 -25.66 -5.35 -0.60
N ASN A 451 -25.90 -4.03 -0.45
CA ASN A 451 -27.23 -3.41 -0.41
C ASN A 451 -27.18 -1.98 -0.96
N PHE A 452 -27.22 -1.82 -2.28
CA PHE A 452 -27.15 -0.49 -2.92
C PHE A 452 -28.25 0.49 -2.50
N THR A 453 -29.30 0.03 -1.80
CA THR A 453 -30.36 0.91 -1.27
C THR A 453 -29.98 1.57 0.06
N ALA A 454 -28.87 1.18 0.68
CA ALA A 454 -28.34 1.81 1.87
C ALA A 454 -27.84 3.25 1.62
N GLY A 455 -27.62 3.61 0.35
CA GLY A 455 -27.18 4.96 -0.05
C GLY A 455 -25.68 5.08 -0.23
N LEU A 456 -25.27 6.32 -0.43
CA LEU A 456 -23.87 6.70 -0.66
C LEU A 456 -23.26 7.29 0.61
N GLU A 457 -21.97 7.10 0.80
CA GLU A 457 -21.14 7.90 1.69
C GLU A 457 -21.13 9.36 1.22
N ASP A 458 -21.13 10.30 2.16
CA ASP A 458 -21.03 11.72 1.77
C ASP A 458 -19.57 12.17 1.76
N ASP A 459 -18.76 11.45 0.96
CA ASP A 459 -17.36 11.75 0.76
C ASP A 459 -16.86 11.28 -0.61
N THR A 460 -15.92 12.05 -1.16
CA THR A 460 -15.09 11.68 -2.32
C THR A 460 -13.64 11.77 -1.89
N GLU A 461 -13.04 10.64 -1.59
CA GLU A 461 -11.66 10.53 -1.14
C GLU A 461 -10.67 11.06 -2.19
N SER A 462 -9.57 11.69 -1.75
CA SER A 462 -8.55 12.20 -2.67
C SER A 462 -7.85 11.08 -3.45
N PHE A 463 -7.70 9.90 -2.83
CA PHE A 463 -7.13 8.71 -3.48
C PHE A 463 -8.04 8.09 -4.56
N TRP A 464 -9.32 8.50 -4.66
CA TRP A 464 -10.12 8.20 -5.85
C TRP A 464 -9.41 8.66 -7.12
N PHE A 465 -8.83 9.86 -7.10
CA PHE A 465 -8.08 10.44 -8.22
C PHE A 465 -6.63 9.95 -8.25
N ALA A 466 -6.00 9.87 -7.09
CA ALA A 466 -4.60 9.50 -6.98
C ALA A 466 -4.35 8.03 -7.37
N GLU A 467 -5.28 7.13 -7.02
CA GLU A 467 -5.09 5.69 -7.05
C GLU A 467 -6.11 4.96 -7.91
N VAL A 468 -7.38 4.94 -7.52
CA VAL A 468 -8.40 4.10 -8.18
C VAL A 468 -8.46 4.38 -9.67
N LEU A 469 -8.64 5.64 -10.05
CA LEU A 469 -8.72 6.03 -11.46
C LEU A 469 -7.38 5.89 -12.18
N LYS A 470 -6.26 6.08 -11.47
CA LYS A 470 -4.92 5.88 -12.04
C LYS A 470 -4.64 4.42 -12.35
N TYR A 471 -4.85 3.49 -11.39
CA TYR A 471 -4.63 2.06 -11.62
C TYR A 471 -5.56 1.51 -12.69
N LEU A 472 -6.83 1.93 -12.72
CA LEU A 472 -7.75 1.57 -13.80
C LEU A 472 -7.28 2.10 -15.15
N TYR A 473 -6.86 3.36 -15.24
CA TYR A 473 -6.35 3.95 -16.48
C TYR A 473 -5.11 3.20 -16.98
N LEU A 474 -4.11 2.98 -16.11
CA LEU A 474 -2.88 2.30 -16.44
C LEU A 474 -3.08 0.80 -16.76
N THR A 475 -4.15 0.18 -16.28
CA THR A 475 -4.51 -1.20 -16.66
C THR A 475 -4.82 -1.29 -18.15
N PHE A 476 -5.40 -0.25 -18.74
CA PHE A 476 -5.80 -0.19 -20.15
C PHE A 476 -4.86 0.65 -21.01
N ASP A 477 -3.85 1.29 -20.43
CA ASP A 477 -2.86 2.09 -21.14
C ASP A 477 -1.74 1.22 -21.73
N ASP A 478 -0.97 1.78 -22.68
CA ASP A 478 0.24 1.13 -23.17
C ASP A 478 1.18 0.82 -21.98
N PRO A 479 1.50 -0.45 -21.74
CA PRO A 479 2.34 -0.84 -20.62
C PRO A 479 3.74 -0.21 -20.58
N GLU A 480 4.23 0.27 -21.70
CA GLU A 480 5.54 0.91 -21.80
C GLU A 480 5.53 2.38 -21.34
N ASN A 481 4.36 3.05 -21.30
CA ASN A 481 4.27 4.44 -20.84
C ASN A 481 4.67 4.57 -19.37
N ILE A 482 4.12 3.71 -18.49
CA ILE A 482 4.50 3.58 -17.08
C ILE A 482 4.79 2.10 -16.81
N SER A 483 6.00 1.69 -17.17
CA SER A 483 6.46 0.32 -16.95
C SER A 483 6.89 0.10 -15.50
N LEU A 484 6.47 -1.02 -14.89
CA LEU A 484 6.88 -1.42 -13.52
C LEU A 484 8.39 -1.70 -13.41
N ASP A 485 9.11 -1.77 -14.54
CA ASP A 485 10.57 -1.90 -14.56
C ASP A 485 11.28 -0.54 -14.47
N ASN A 486 10.58 0.56 -14.79
CA ASN A 486 11.12 1.91 -14.82
C ASN A 486 10.52 2.85 -13.77
N PHE A 487 9.40 2.45 -13.16
CA PHE A 487 8.68 3.26 -12.19
C PHE A 487 8.31 2.45 -10.95
N VAL A 488 8.22 3.15 -9.82
CA VAL A 488 7.73 2.62 -8.54
C VAL A 488 6.61 3.53 -8.06
N PHE A 489 5.53 2.94 -7.59
CA PHE A 489 4.40 3.66 -6.98
C PHE A 489 4.59 3.74 -5.47
N ASN A 490 4.29 4.89 -4.87
CA ASN A 490 4.15 4.97 -3.42
C ASN A 490 2.82 4.34 -2.96
N THR A 491 2.52 4.41 -1.67
CA THR A 491 1.28 3.85 -1.11
C THR A 491 0.02 4.66 -1.44
N GLU A 492 0.16 5.88 -2.00
CA GLU A 492 -0.92 6.73 -2.52
C GLU A 492 -0.98 6.69 -4.06
N GLY A 493 -0.40 5.64 -4.68
CA GLY A 493 -0.36 5.50 -6.14
C GLY A 493 0.44 6.59 -6.87
N GLN A 494 1.25 7.40 -6.19
CA GLN A 494 2.09 8.40 -6.83
C GLN A 494 3.29 7.75 -7.52
N VAL A 495 3.56 8.15 -8.76
CA VAL A 495 4.52 7.49 -9.67
C VAL A 495 5.87 8.15 -9.59
N PHE A 496 6.93 7.38 -9.31
CA PHE A 496 8.31 7.86 -9.27
C PHE A 496 9.21 7.11 -10.25
N GLU A 497 10.09 7.85 -10.92
CA GLU A 497 11.11 7.26 -11.78
C GLU A 497 12.08 6.41 -10.94
N ALA A 498 12.33 5.18 -11.38
CA ALA A 498 13.29 4.29 -10.77
C ALA A 498 14.56 4.16 -11.64
N PRO A 499 15.76 4.10 -11.02
CA PRO A 499 16.98 3.81 -11.76
C PRO A 499 16.94 2.41 -12.38
N PRO A 500 17.82 2.07 -13.35
CA PRO A 500 17.93 0.70 -13.85
C PRO A 500 18.07 -0.30 -12.70
N ALA A 501 17.30 -1.40 -12.75
CA ALA A 501 17.27 -2.38 -11.66
C ALA A 501 18.66 -2.99 -11.40
N LYS A 502 18.96 -3.26 -10.12
CA LYS A 502 20.15 -4.02 -9.72
C LYS A 502 20.03 -5.48 -10.17
N ALA A 503 21.17 -6.15 -10.33
CA ALA A 503 21.18 -7.58 -10.62
C ALA A 503 20.61 -8.41 -9.45
N VAL A 504 20.76 -7.95 -8.22
CA VAL A 504 20.31 -8.66 -7.00
C VAL A 504 19.84 -7.65 -5.98
N TYR A 505 18.73 -7.95 -5.31
CA TYR A 505 18.22 -7.25 -4.13
C TYR A 505 18.29 -8.20 -2.92
N GLY A 506 18.73 -7.68 -1.77
CA GLY A 506 18.90 -8.47 -0.55
C GLY A 506 20.14 -9.38 -0.56
N SER A 507 20.36 -10.03 0.58
CA SER A 507 21.51 -10.94 0.80
C SER A 507 21.20 -12.42 0.51
N SER A 508 19.98 -12.75 0.09
CA SER A 508 19.46 -14.13 -0.03
C SER A 508 19.40 -14.90 1.32
N THR A 509 19.70 -14.25 2.42
CA THR A 509 19.65 -14.85 3.76
C THR A 509 18.92 -13.87 4.67
N PRO A 510 17.61 -14.02 4.86
CA PRO A 510 16.85 -13.15 5.77
C PRO A 510 17.45 -13.14 7.17
N THR A 511 17.68 -11.95 7.71
CA THR A 511 18.19 -11.78 9.07
C THR A 511 17.02 -11.53 10.02
N ALA A 512 16.84 -12.42 11.00
CA ALA A 512 15.93 -12.15 12.11
C ALA A 512 16.49 -11.07 13.02
N ALA A 513 15.63 -10.23 13.57
CA ALA A 513 16.01 -9.29 14.63
C ALA A 513 16.55 -10.07 15.84
N ALA A 514 17.60 -9.54 16.46
CA ALA A 514 18.19 -10.18 17.63
C ALA A 514 17.38 -9.86 18.89
N GLY A 515 17.08 -10.87 19.71
CA GLY A 515 16.46 -10.72 21.00
C GLY A 515 15.11 -11.43 21.13
N GLN A 516 14.58 -11.41 22.34
CA GLN A 516 13.26 -11.94 22.64
C GLN A 516 12.22 -10.83 22.50
N PHE A 517 11.12 -11.09 21.80
CA PHE A 517 10.00 -10.18 21.71
C PHE A 517 9.43 -9.83 23.08
N GLN A 518 9.20 -8.57 23.32
CA GLN A 518 8.51 -8.02 24.48
C GLN A 518 7.73 -6.79 24.05
N SER A 519 6.48 -6.70 24.48
CA SER A 519 5.70 -5.49 24.39
C SER A 519 5.49 -4.88 25.77
N LYS A 520 5.18 -3.59 25.80
CA LYS A 520 4.82 -2.86 27.03
C LYS A 520 3.41 -2.30 26.92
N THR A 521 2.90 -1.72 27.98
CA THR A 521 1.70 -0.89 27.93
C THR A 521 2.01 0.49 27.35
N SER A 522 1.01 1.22 26.88
CA SER A 522 1.17 2.57 26.33
C SER A 522 1.61 3.63 27.34
N ASP A 523 1.72 3.28 28.63
CA ASP A 523 2.06 4.18 29.75
C ASP A 523 1.19 5.46 29.80
N GLY A 524 -0.08 5.34 29.34
CA GLY A 524 -1.05 6.43 29.30
C GLY A 524 -0.91 7.39 28.11
N LEU A 525 -0.04 7.11 27.15
CA LEU A 525 -0.04 7.80 25.87
C LEU A 525 -1.29 7.45 25.06
N ALA A 526 -1.79 8.43 24.29
CA ALA A 526 -2.88 8.19 23.36
C ALA A 526 -2.47 7.17 22.30
N LEU A 527 -3.40 6.30 21.93
CA LEU A 527 -3.22 5.36 20.81
C LEU A 527 -3.67 6.05 19.50
N PRO A 528 -3.06 5.72 18.35
CA PRO A 528 -3.50 6.21 17.05
C PRO A 528 -4.83 5.57 16.65
N GLU A 529 -5.59 6.26 15.82
CA GLU A 529 -6.69 5.65 15.08
C GLU A 529 -6.12 4.78 13.95
N ILE A 530 -6.73 3.63 13.69
CA ILE A 530 -6.34 2.71 12.63
C ILE A 530 -7.60 2.29 11.89
N SER A 531 -7.58 2.34 10.57
CA SER A 531 -8.71 1.94 9.73
C SER A 531 -8.32 0.77 8.81
N PRO A 532 -9.16 -0.27 8.70
CA PRO A 532 -10.26 -0.58 9.64
C PRO A 532 -9.70 -0.92 11.02
N ASP A 533 -10.48 -0.62 12.07
CA ASP A 533 -10.07 -0.96 13.44
C ASP A 533 -9.75 -2.45 13.54
N PRO A 534 -8.60 -2.83 14.15
CA PRO A 534 -8.33 -4.23 14.43
C PRO A 534 -9.44 -4.76 15.35
N LEU A 535 -10.08 -5.87 14.95
CA LEU A 535 -11.16 -6.48 15.71
C LEU A 535 -10.59 -7.15 16.99
N VAL A 536 -10.28 -6.34 17.99
CA VAL A 536 -9.61 -6.73 19.24
C VAL A 536 -10.48 -7.63 20.15
N SER A 537 -11.74 -7.88 19.81
CA SER A 537 -12.70 -8.60 20.68
C SER A 537 -13.26 -9.89 20.09
N ILE A 538 -12.49 -10.63 19.31
CA ILE A 538 -12.95 -11.92 18.80
C ILE A 538 -12.95 -12.95 19.92
N LYS A 539 -14.16 -13.34 20.36
CA LYS A 539 -14.29 -14.55 21.16
C LYS A 539 -14.32 -15.75 20.21
N PRO A 540 -13.49 -16.79 20.43
CA PRO A 540 -13.58 -18.00 19.63
C PRO A 540 -15.01 -18.51 19.65
N GLY A 541 -15.66 -18.59 18.49
CA GLY A 541 -16.93 -19.26 18.36
C GLY A 541 -16.68 -20.78 18.38
N PRO A 542 -17.40 -21.59 19.17
CA PRO A 542 -17.32 -23.03 19.02
C PRO A 542 -17.80 -23.40 17.61
N LEU A 543 -17.04 -24.27 16.94
CA LEU A 543 -17.48 -24.95 15.73
C LEU A 543 -18.56 -25.99 16.12
N ASP A 544 -19.72 -25.54 16.60
CA ASP A 544 -20.83 -26.42 16.91
C ASP A 544 -21.66 -26.67 15.65
N GLY A 545 -21.48 -27.84 15.10
CA GLY A 545 -22.40 -28.46 14.15
C GLY A 545 -21.90 -28.65 12.74
N GLN A 546 -20.89 -29.46 12.54
CA GLN A 546 -20.77 -30.29 11.33
C GLN A 546 -21.36 -31.67 11.59
#